data_df184f85dd4cdce3d47c4b37f3fdc2e1
#
_entry.id   df184f85dd4cdce3d47c4b37f3fdc2e1
#
_cell.length_a   1.000
_cell.length_b   1.000
_cell.length_c   1.000
_cell.angle_alpha   90.00
_cell.angle_beta   90.00
_cell.angle_gamma   90.00
#
_symmetry.space_group_name_H-M   'P 1'
#
loop_
_entity.id
_entity.type
_entity.pdbx_description
1 polymer ?
#
loop_
_entity_poly.entity_id
_entity_poly.type
_entity_poly.pdbx_seq_one_letter_code
_entity_poly.pdbx_strand_id
1 'polypeptide(L)'
;MKNNLYSVNKVIDKLSNSYIIPCDIWCKNNPYDGVELYSWYMVNDTKNIESTVSINRKKELIPVRDDEQGNAMIGISYLTGEDAALVKEEIIRLCENERNSDKFWEEALFTDRIKIAAKIVKSGDAVEINTYEQLKELDGESANLKSKAIEIIADVMSVGIGDIKNIEVLKKGMTNRSFLFNCKGKKYIMRIPGPGANE
;
A
#
# COMPACT_ATOMS: atom_id res chain seq x y z
N MET A 1 -14.06 2.04 11.96
CA MET A 1 -13.50 3.07 11.07
C MET A 1 -13.91 2.67 9.65
N LYS A 2 -14.42 3.57 8.82
CA LYS A 2 -14.82 3.20 7.45
C LYS A 2 -13.56 3.00 6.61
N ASN A 3 -13.50 1.90 5.85
CA ASN A 3 -12.35 1.54 5.03
C ASN A 3 -12.33 2.31 3.69
N ASN A 4 -11.37 1.99 2.80
CA ASN A 4 -11.13 2.68 1.54
C ASN A 4 -12.31 2.62 0.54
N LEU A 5 -13.23 1.64 0.65
CA LEU A 5 -14.50 1.61 -0.09
C LEU A 5 -15.26 2.94 0.00
N TYR A 6 -15.39 3.48 1.22
CA TYR A 6 -16.07 4.77 1.43
C TYR A 6 -15.26 5.97 0.93
N SER A 7 -13.95 5.85 0.89
CA SER A 7 -13.09 6.90 0.32
C SER A 7 -13.29 7.01 -1.18
N VAL A 8 -13.34 5.89 -1.90
CA VAL A 8 -13.62 5.86 -3.34
C VAL A 8 -15.06 6.33 -3.62
N ASN A 9 -16.03 5.93 -2.79
CA ASN A 9 -17.42 6.37 -2.95
C ASN A 9 -17.57 7.91 -2.86
N LYS A 10 -16.76 8.61 -2.07
CA LYS A 10 -16.82 10.09 -1.98
C LYS A 10 -16.43 10.79 -3.30
N VAL A 11 -15.68 10.14 -4.14
CA VAL A 11 -15.23 10.66 -5.43
C VAL A 11 -15.79 9.87 -6.60
N ILE A 12 -16.88 9.12 -6.37
CA ILE A 12 -17.46 8.16 -7.31
C ILE A 12 -17.80 8.79 -8.67
N ASP A 13 -18.23 10.06 -8.69
CA ASP A 13 -18.55 10.79 -9.92
C ASP A 13 -17.32 11.01 -10.83
N LYS A 14 -16.11 10.93 -10.27
CA LYS A 14 -14.86 11.09 -11.02
C LYS A 14 -14.36 9.79 -11.63
N LEU A 15 -14.90 8.65 -11.19
CA LEU A 15 -14.49 7.35 -11.68
C LEU A 15 -14.96 7.17 -13.14
N SER A 16 -14.02 7.00 -14.06
CA SER A 16 -14.24 6.82 -15.50
C SER A 16 -13.02 6.09 -16.07
N ASN A 17 -12.50 6.46 -17.25
CA ASN A 17 -11.17 6.05 -17.70
C ASN A 17 -10.12 6.61 -16.74
N SER A 18 -9.87 5.92 -15.64
CA SER A 18 -9.12 6.48 -14.51
C SER A 18 -8.21 5.46 -13.86
N TYR A 19 -7.11 5.97 -13.34
CA TYR A 19 -6.33 5.25 -12.34
C TYR A 19 -6.91 5.49 -10.93
N ILE A 20 -6.90 4.44 -10.12
CA ILE A 20 -7.06 4.52 -8.67
C ILE A 20 -5.69 4.22 -8.07
N ILE A 21 -5.15 5.15 -7.27
CA ILE A 21 -3.78 5.09 -6.80
C ILE A 21 -3.78 5.38 -5.30
N PRO A 22 -3.33 4.43 -4.44
CA PRO A 22 -3.03 4.73 -3.06
C PRO A 22 -1.90 5.78 -2.97
N CYS A 23 -2.02 6.72 -2.04
CA CYS A 23 -1.07 7.84 -1.95
C CYS A 23 0.28 7.49 -1.31
N ASP A 24 0.41 6.29 -0.78
CA ASP A 24 1.55 5.76 -0.02
C ASP A 24 2.32 4.64 -0.74
N ILE A 25 2.04 4.41 -2.02
CA ILE A 25 2.74 3.42 -2.83
C ILE A 25 3.87 4.06 -3.64
N TRP A 26 5.06 3.53 -3.47
CA TRP A 26 6.21 3.79 -4.33
C TRP A 26 6.40 2.66 -5.33
N CYS A 27 6.67 3.00 -6.60
CA CYS A 27 6.98 2.03 -7.65
C CYS A 27 8.38 2.30 -8.21
N LYS A 28 9.19 1.25 -8.33
CA LYS A 28 10.54 1.32 -8.90
C LYS A 28 10.52 1.74 -10.38
N ASN A 29 9.53 1.28 -11.12
CA ASN A 29 9.32 1.64 -12.51
C ASN A 29 7.96 2.32 -12.64
N ASN A 30 7.82 3.25 -13.57
CA ASN A 30 6.54 3.87 -13.87
C ASN A 30 5.54 2.80 -14.33
N PRO A 31 4.44 2.55 -13.59
CA PRO A 31 3.47 1.53 -13.96
C PRO A 31 2.41 2.03 -14.94
N TYR A 32 2.38 3.32 -15.21
CA TYR A 32 1.33 3.98 -15.97
C TYR A 32 1.68 4.02 -17.46
N ASP A 33 0.68 3.78 -18.32
CA ASP A 33 0.82 3.89 -19.76
C ASP A 33 0.00 5.09 -20.27
N GLY A 34 0.42 5.67 -21.39
CA GLY A 34 -0.33 6.73 -22.07
C GLY A 34 -1.61 6.23 -22.74
N VAL A 35 -1.68 4.93 -23.04
CA VAL A 35 -2.84 4.26 -23.66
C VAL A 35 -3.07 2.91 -22.99
N GLU A 36 -4.05 2.86 -22.12
CA GLU A 36 -4.47 1.60 -21.49
C GLU A 36 -5.63 0.98 -22.29
N LEU A 37 -5.51 -0.30 -22.63
CA LEU A 37 -6.46 -0.99 -23.50
C LEU A 37 -7.54 -1.77 -22.73
N TYR A 38 -7.30 -2.09 -21.46
CA TYR A 38 -8.20 -2.88 -20.62
C TYR A 38 -8.00 -2.53 -19.14
N SER A 39 -9.01 -2.85 -18.34
CA SER A 39 -8.93 -2.65 -16.90
C SER A 39 -7.99 -3.66 -16.24
N TRP A 40 -7.19 -3.17 -15.29
CA TRP A 40 -6.25 -4.00 -14.55
C TRP A 40 -6.12 -3.55 -13.09
N TYR A 41 -5.67 -4.49 -12.26
CA TYR A 41 -5.34 -4.25 -10.85
C TYR A 41 -3.94 -4.81 -10.54
N MET A 42 -3.13 -4.04 -9.81
CA MET A 42 -1.76 -4.40 -9.50
C MET A 42 -1.69 -5.23 -8.23
N VAL A 43 -0.99 -6.36 -8.33
CA VAL A 43 -0.71 -7.27 -7.22
C VAL A 43 0.76 -7.66 -7.21
N ASN A 44 1.24 -8.04 -6.04
CA ASN A 44 2.58 -8.59 -5.90
C ASN A 44 2.61 -10.08 -6.24
N ASP A 45 3.76 -10.62 -6.64
CA ASP A 45 3.98 -12.05 -6.88
C ASP A 45 4.01 -12.87 -5.58
N THR A 46 4.09 -12.22 -4.40
CA THR A 46 4.02 -12.88 -3.10
C THR A 46 2.57 -13.14 -2.66
N LYS A 47 2.39 -14.14 -1.79
CA LYS A 47 1.12 -14.48 -1.20
C LYS A 47 1.06 -14.02 0.26
N ASN A 48 -0.13 -13.59 0.71
CA ASN A 48 -0.40 -13.32 2.12
C ASN A 48 -1.84 -13.72 2.50
N ILE A 49 -2.07 -13.93 3.80
CA ILE A 49 -3.36 -14.36 4.32
C ILE A 49 -4.38 -13.22 4.43
N GLU A 50 -3.92 -11.97 4.42
CA GLU A 50 -4.77 -10.78 4.57
C GLU A 50 -5.34 -10.30 3.23
N SER A 51 -4.84 -10.86 2.11
CA SER A 51 -5.29 -10.45 0.79
C SER A 51 -6.66 -11.02 0.46
N THR A 52 -7.52 -10.19 -0.07
CA THR A 52 -8.85 -10.58 -0.60
C THR A 52 -8.82 -10.93 -2.09
N VAL A 53 -7.67 -10.78 -2.75
CA VAL A 53 -7.51 -11.00 -4.18
C VAL A 53 -6.54 -12.13 -4.50
N SER A 54 -6.81 -12.86 -5.58
CA SER A 54 -5.93 -13.89 -6.16
C SER A 54 -5.94 -13.78 -7.68
N ILE A 55 -5.12 -14.60 -8.35
CA ILE A 55 -4.96 -14.61 -9.80
C ILE A 55 -5.28 -15.99 -10.34
N ASN A 56 -6.14 -16.07 -11.34
CA ASN A 56 -6.42 -17.30 -12.04
C ASN A 56 -5.37 -17.62 -13.14
N ARG A 57 -5.51 -18.80 -13.79
CA ARG A 57 -4.60 -19.22 -14.88
C ARG A 57 -4.61 -18.31 -16.11
N LYS A 58 -5.67 -17.51 -16.29
CA LYS A 58 -5.81 -16.53 -17.37
C LYS A 58 -5.24 -15.15 -17.01
N LYS A 59 -4.60 -15.03 -15.85
CA LYS A 59 -4.12 -13.77 -15.28
C LYS A 59 -5.24 -12.74 -15.03
N GLU A 60 -6.45 -13.23 -14.74
CA GLU A 60 -7.55 -12.40 -14.30
C GLU A 60 -7.58 -12.35 -12.77
N LEU A 61 -7.97 -11.22 -12.21
CA LEU A 61 -8.19 -11.05 -10.77
C LEU A 61 -9.43 -11.83 -10.35
N ILE A 62 -9.31 -12.57 -9.27
CA ILE A 62 -10.42 -13.32 -8.66
C ILE A 62 -10.42 -13.14 -7.16
N PRO A 63 -11.57 -13.27 -6.46
CA PRO A 63 -11.59 -13.26 -5.00
C PRO A 63 -10.83 -14.47 -4.45
N VAL A 64 -10.22 -14.28 -3.28
CA VAL A 64 -9.61 -15.38 -2.53
C VAL A 64 -10.73 -16.28 -1.99
N ARG A 65 -10.53 -17.59 -2.04
CA ARG A 65 -11.41 -18.56 -1.39
C ARG A 65 -11.08 -18.65 0.09
N ASP A 66 -12.07 -19.05 0.87
CA ASP A 66 -11.88 -19.35 2.29
C ASP A 66 -10.69 -20.30 2.48
N ASP A 67 -9.84 -20.01 3.46
CA ASP A 67 -8.63 -20.77 3.80
C ASP A 67 -7.46 -20.71 2.79
N GLU A 68 -7.55 -19.91 1.72
CA GLU A 68 -6.46 -19.71 0.77
C GLU A 68 -5.72 -18.39 1.00
N GLN A 69 -4.45 -18.34 0.61
CA GLN A 69 -3.68 -17.10 0.57
C GLN A 69 -3.83 -16.41 -0.78
N GLY A 70 -4.15 -15.10 -0.74
CA GLY A 70 -4.21 -14.26 -1.92
C GLY A 70 -2.86 -13.66 -2.31
N ASN A 71 -2.81 -13.02 -3.48
CA ASN A 71 -1.67 -12.21 -3.88
C ASN A 71 -1.65 -10.91 -3.06
N ALA A 72 -0.47 -10.49 -2.59
CA ALA A 72 -0.37 -9.23 -1.84
C ALA A 72 -0.83 -8.06 -2.70
N MET A 73 -1.80 -7.31 -2.16
CA MET A 73 -2.47 -6.20 -2.85
C MET A 73 -1.54 -4.98 -2.88
N ILE A 74 -1.42 -4.34 -4.05
CA ILE A 74 -0.71 -3.07 -4.18
C ILE A 74 -1.71 -1.90 -4.23
N GLY A 75 -2.91 -2.15 -4.77
CA GLY A 75 -3.98 -1.16 -4.78
C GLY A 75 -3.97 -0.20 -5.97
N ILE A 76 -2.92 -0.18 -6.79
CA ILE A 76 -2.92 0.59 -8.04
C ILE A 76 -3.76 -0.15 -9.07
N SER A 77 -4.69 0.55 -9.70
CA SER A 77 -5.54 -0.02 -10.76
C SER A 77 -5.84 1.01 -11.84
N TYR A 78 -6.21 0.50 -13.00
CA TYR A 78 -6.82 1.27 -14.06
C TYR A 78 -8.18 0.66 -14.42
N LEU A 79 -9.18 1.49 -14.62
CA LEU A 79 -10.50 1.08 -15.09
C LEU A 79 -10.80 1.79 -16.42
N THR A 80 -11.25 1.02 -17.42
CA THR A 80 -11.86 1.60 -18.63
C THR A 80 -13.18 2.28 -18.28
N GLY A 81 -13.68 3.17 -19.14
CA GLY A 81 -14.96 3.85 -18.86
C GLY A 81 -16.14 2.90 -18.72
N GLU A 82 -16.16 1.81 -19.48
CA GLU A 82 -17.19 0.77 -19.42
C GLU A 82 -17.15 0.01 -18.08
N ASP A 83 -15.97 -0.50 -17.70
CA ASP A 83 -15.80 -1.21 -16.43
C ASP A 83 -16.00 -0.28 -15.24
N ALA A 84 -15.54 0.98 -15.33
CA ALA A 84 -15.74 1.98 -14.29
C ALA A 84 -17.23 2.24 -14.01
N ALA A 85 -18.08 2.23 -15.03
CA ALA A 85 -19.52 2.38 -14.85
C ALA A 85 -20.11 1.24 -14.01
N LEU A 86 -19.69 0.00 -14.28
CA LEU A 86 -20.13 -1.17 -13.54
C LEU A 86 -19.58 -1.20 -12.11
N VAL A 87 -18.31 -0.81 -11.93
CA VAL A 87 -17.67 -0.70 -10.61
C VAL A 87 -18.35 0.39 -9.77
N LYS A 88 -18.76 1.52 -10.36
CA LYS A 88 -19.55 2.55 -9.68
C LYS A 88 -20.85 2.00 -9.10
N GLU A 89 -21.65 1.30 -9.92
CA GLU A 89 -22.90 0.70 -9.49
C GLU A 89 -22.66 -0.19 -8.27
N GLU A 90 -21.62 -1.01 -8.33
CA GLU A 90 -21.30 -1.95 -7.25
C GLU A 90 -20.78 -1.26 -5.98
N ILE A 91 -19.94 -0.23 -6.09
CA ILE A 91 -19.46 0.55 -4.94
C ILE A 91 -20.66 1.22 -4.22
N ILE A 92 -21.57 1.83 -4.98
CA ILE A 92 -22.77 2.46 -4.41
C ILE A 92 -23.59 1.41 -3.67
N ARG A 93 -23.87 0.27 -4.30
CA ARG A 93 -24.63 -0.83 -3.70
C ARG A 93 -23.97 -1.36 -2.41
N LEU A 94 -22.65 -1.52 -2.41
CA LEU A 94 -21.92 -1.97 -1.23
C LEU A 94 -21.98 -0.95 -0.09
N CYS A 95 -21.93 0.34 -0.40
CA CYS A 95 -21.98 1.41 0.59
C CYS A 95 -23.38 1.63 1.22
N GLU A 96 -24.46 1.17 0.59
CA GLU A 96 -25.81 1.20 1.16
C GLU A 96 -25.96 0.32 2.41
N ASN A 97 -25.12 -0.71 2.54
CA ASN A 97 -25.13 -1.61 3.67
C ASN A 97 -24.00 -1.29 4.66
N GLU A 98 -24.36 -0.79 5.84
CA GLU A 98 -23.40 -0.44 6.90
C GLU A 98 -22.50 -1.60 7.35
N ARG A 99 -22.94 -2.87 7.16
CA ARG A 99 -22.13 -4.06 7.45
C ARG A 99 -20.90 -4.17 6.58
N ASN A 100 -20.83 -3.44 5.46
CA ASN A 100 -19.68 -3.38 4.55
C ASN A 100 -18.69 -2.27 4.93
N SER A 101 -18.79 -1.69 6.13
CA SER A 101 -17.95 -0.56 6.54
C SER A 101 -16.46 -0.88 6.63
N ASP A 102 -16.10 -2.14 6.81
CA ASP A 102 -14.73 -2.67 6.88
C ASP A 102 -14.21 -3.20 5.55
N LYS A 103 -15.06 -3.27 4.52
CA LYS A 103 -14.66 -3.78 3.21
C LYS A 103 -13.76 -2.82 2.44
N PHE A 104 -12.96 -3.42 1.59
CA PHE A 104 -12.13 -2.72 0.60
C PHE A 104 -12.92 -2.45 -0.68
N TRP A 105 -12.56 -1.39 -1.42
CA TRP A 105 -13.22 -1.07 -2.69
C TRP A 105 -13.00 -2.15 -3.77
N GLU A 106 -11.98 -2.96 -3.63
CA GLU A 106 -11.65 -4.11 -4.49
C GLU A 106 -12.77 -5.15 -4.54
N GLU A 107 -13.62 -5.21 -3.51
CA GLU A 107 -14.82 -6.05 -3.52
C GLU A 107 -15.75 -5.73 -4.72
N ALA A 108 -15.75 -4.47 -5.15
CA ALA A 108 -16.55 -4.04 -6.30
C ALA A 108 -16.00 -4.53 -7.66
N LEU A 109 -14.78 -5.09 -7.69
CA LEU A 109 -14.19 -5.68 -8.90
C LEU A 109 -14.69 -7.10 -9.17
N PHE A 110 -15.30 -7.76 -8.19
CA PHE A 110 -15.70 -9.17 -8.27
C PHE A 110 -17.17 -9.33 -8.65
N THR A 111 -17.49 -8.95 -9.88
CA THR A 111 -18.82 -9.17 -10.46
C THR A 111 -18.71 -10.07 -11.69
N ASP A 112 -19.77 -10.79 -12.03
CA ASP A 112 -19.81 -11.63 -13.23
C ASP A 112 -19.80 -10.78 -14.53
N ARG A 113 -19.95 -9.45 -14.41
CA ARG A 113 -20.10 -8.52 -15.53
C ARG A 113 -18.77 -7.97 -16.04
N ILE A 114 -17.70 -8.01 -15.24
CA ILE A 114 -16.38 -7.45 -15.57
C ILE A 114 -15.27 -8.48 -15.33
N LYS A 115 -14.18 -8.34 -16.09
CA LYS A 115 -12.95 -9.10 -15.89
C LYS A 115 -11.78 -8.15 -15.81
N ILE A 116 -11.13 -8.16 -14.67
CA ILE A 116 -9.98 -7.31 -14.39
C ILE A 116 -8.70 -8.11 -14.61
N ALA A 117 -7.79 -7.61 -15.43
CA ALA A 117 -6.49 -8.23 -15.61
C ALA A 117 -5.60 -8.01 -14.37
N ALA A 118 -4.81 -9.02 -14.00
CA ALA A 118 -3.82 -8.88 -12.94
C ALA A 118 -2.50 -8.34 -13.51
N LYS A 119 -2.08 -7.14 -13.07
CA LYS A 119 -0.74 -6.59 -13.33
C LYS A 119 0.20 -7.03 -12.22
N ILE A 120 1.01 -8.06 -12.50
CA ILE A 120 1.86 -8.69 -11.48
C ILE A 120 3.20 -7.98 -11.43
N VAL A 121 3.60 -7.53 -10.23
CA VAL A 121 4.92 -6.96 -9.96
C VAL A 121 5.71 -7.84 -8.99
N LYS A 122 7.04 -7.77 -9.08
CA LYS A 122 7.90 -8.50 -8.15
C LYS A 122 7.92 -7.84 -6.78
N SER A 123 8.16 -8.64 -5.76
CA SER A 123 8.41 -8.14 -4.40
C SER A 123 9.53 -7.09 -4.40
N GLY A 124 9.27 -5.93 -3.84
CA GLY A 124 10.18 -4.79 -3.81
C GLY A 124 10.10 -3.84 -5.02
N ASP A 125 9.41 -4.19 -6.12
CA ASP A 125 9.22 -3.27 -7.24
C ASP A 125 8.03 -2.29 -7.01
N ALA A 126 7.14 -2.62 -6.09
CA ALA A 126 6.12 -1.72 -5.55
C ALA A 126 6.04 -1.92 -4.03
N VAL A 127 6.14 -0.82 -3.28
CA VAL A 127 6.27 -0.84 -1.82
C VAL A 127 5.37 0.22 -1.20
N GLU A 128 4.64 -0.15 -0.15
CA GLU A 128 3.86 0.76 0.68
C GLU A 128 4.77 1.46 1.70
N ILE A 129 4.70 2.79 1.74
CA ILE A 129 5.50 3.65 2.62
C ILE A 129 4.60 4.27 3.68
N ASN A 130 4.57 3.70 4.87
CA ASN A 130 3.77 4.17 6.00
C ASN A 130 4.57 5.03 6.98
N THR A 131 5.90 4.99 6.92
CA THR A 131 6.77 5.70 7.85
C THR A 131 7.95 6.35 7.16
N TYR A 132 8.51 7.38 7.80
CA TYR A 132 9.71 8.05 7.30
C TYR A 132 10.92 7.10 7.22
N GLU A 133 11.01 6.16 8.16
CA GLU A 133 12.08 5.16 8.19
C GLU A 133 12.01 4.24 6.96
N GLN A 134 10.81 3.85 6.53
CA GLN A 134 10.60 3.08 5.29
C GLN A 134 10.99 3.90 4.05
N LEU A 135 10.65 5.20 4.03
CA LEU A 135 11.11 6.10 2.96
C LEU A 135 12.63 6.17 2.90
N LYS A 136 13.30 6.22 4.06
CA LYS A 136 14.76 6.24 4.15
C LYS A 136 15.43 4.93 3.71
N GLU A 137 14.75 3.78 3.82
CA GLU A 137 15.22 2.51 3.27
C GLU A 137 15.27 2.56 1.72
N LEU A 138 14.27 3.23 1.11
CA LEU A 138 14.17 3.36 -0.35
C LEU A 138 15.09 4.44 -0.90
N ASP A 139 15.18 5.57 -0.20
CA ASP A 139 15.98 6.72 -0.58
C ASP A 139 16.91 7.17 0.55
N GLY A 140 18.12 6.62 0.55
CA GLY A 140 19.16 6.97 1.51
C GLY A 140 19.58 8.44 1.48
N GLU A 141 19.37 9.14 0.36
CA GLU A 141 19.70 10.55 0.18
C GLU A 141 18.59 11.51 0.67
N SER A 142 17.42 11.01 1.01
CA SER A 142 16.28 11.78 1.52
C SER A 142 16.56 12.40 2.91
N ALA A 143 17.44 13.41 2.94
CA ALA A 143 17.85 14.10 4.16
C ALA A 143 16.89 15.21 4.62
N ASN A 144 15.93 15.59 3.78
CA ASN A 144 15.10 16.80 3.99
C ASN A 144 13.81 16.56 4.77
N LEU A 145 13.42 15.31 4.97
CA LEU A 145 12.23 14.96 5.74
C LEU A 145 12.60 14.76 7.21
N LYS A 146 11.77 15.28 8.11
CA LYS A 146 11.96 15.18 9.56
C LYS A 146 10.93 14.21 10.14
N SER A 147 11.39 13.23 10.90
CA SER A 147 10.54 12.45 11.79
C SER A 147 10.95 12.68 13.23
N LYS A 148 10.01 12.58 14.16
CA LYS A 148 10.29 12.72 15.60
C LYS A 148 11.38 11.73 16.08
N ALA A 149 11.41 10.54 15.49
CA ALA A 149 12.43 9.54 15.80
C ALA A 149 13.84 9.99 15.38
N ILE A 150 13.96 10.50 14.16
CA ILE A 150 15.23 10.99 13.62
C ILE A 150 15.71 12.24 14.37
N GLU A 151 14.80 13.14 14.73
CA GLU A 151 15.12 14.32 15.56
C GLU A 151 15.68 13.88 16.93
N ILE A 152 15.05 12.92 17.60
CA ILE A 152 15.54 12.37 18.88
C ILE A 152 16.95 11.78 18.71
N ILE A 153 17.20 11.01 17.65
CA ILE A 153 18.53 10.45 17.38
C ILE A 153 19.56 11.59 17.18
N ALA A 154 19.22 12.58 16.35
CA ALA A 154 20.09 13.71 16.08
C ALA A 154 20.47 14.45 17.36
N ASP A 155 19.50 14.71 18.22
CA ASP A 155 19.70 15.37 19.53
C ASP A 155 20.56 14.53 20.47
N VAL A 156 20.23 13.27 20.68
CA VAL A 156 20.96 12.34 21.60
C VAL A 156 22.40 12.13 21.13
N MET A 157 22.61 12.01 19.82
CA MET A 157 23.93 11.76 19.23
C MET A 157 24.73 13.03 18.97
N SER A 158 24.10 14.20 19.11
CA SER A 158 24.68 15.53 18.78
C SER A 158 25.23 15.56 17.35
N VAL A 159 24.36 15.24 16.38
CA VAL A 159 24.69 15.16 14.95
C VAL A 159 23.61 15.84 14.10
N GLY A 160 23.93 16.14 12.85
CA GLY A 160 22.94 16.54 11.85
C GLY A 160 22.08 15.35 11.39
N ILE A 161 20.83 15.62 10.96
CA ILE A 161 19.94 14.58 10.42
C ILE A 161 20.59 13.85 9.22
N GLY A 162 21.36 14.56 8.39
CA GLY A 162 22.10 13.99 7.27
C GLY A 162 23.22 13.00 7.63
N ASP A 163 23.67 13.00 8.91
CA ASP A 163 24.68 12.06 9.40
C ASP A 163 24.09 10.69 9.78
N ILE A 164 22.75 10.59 9.85
CA ILE A 164 22.02 9.36 10.12
C ILE A 164 21.72 8.69 8.79
N LYS A 165 22.41 7.58 8.51
CA LYS A 165 22.39 6.91 7.19
C LYS A 165 22.01 5.43 7.31
N ASN A 166 21.64 4.83 6.17
CA ASN A 166 21.36 3.39 6.06
C ASN A 166 20.39 2.90 7.13
N ILE A 167 19.24 3.55 7.21
CA ILE A 167 18.17 3.16 8.14
C ILE A 167 17.51 1.90 7.60
N GLU A 168 17.39 0.88 8.46
CA GLU A 168 16.77 -0.41 8.18
C GLU A 168 15.75 -0.74 9.28
N VAL A 169 14.50 -1.03 8.92
CA VAL A 169 13.45 -1.41 9.86
C VAL A 169 13.62 -2.86 10.28
N LEU A 170 14.01 -3.11 11.52
CA LEU A 170 14.34 -4.46 12.02
C LEU A 170 13.12 -5.33 12.34
N LYS A 171 11.98 -4.71 12.66
CA LYS A 171 10.77 -5.44 13.03
C LYS A 171 9.51 -4.65 12.69
N LYS A 172 8.66 -5.24 11.87
CA LYS A 172 7.28 -4.81 11.64
C LYS A 172 6.39 -5.43 12.70
N GLY A 173 6.13 -4.72 13.80
CA GLY A 173 5.29 -5.23 14.89
C GLY A 173 4.46 -4.12 15.54
N MET A 174 3.26 -4.46 16.04
CA MET A 174 2.28 -3.51 16.55
C MET A 174 2.71 -2.75 17.81
N THR A 175 3.59 -3.31 18.65
CA THR A 175 3.88 -2.75 19.97
C THR A 175 5.16 -1.93 20.06
N ASN A 176 6.19 -2.21 19.26
CA ASN A 176 7.45 -1.47 19.29
C ASN A 176 8.01 -1.34 17.89
N ARG A 177 8.48 -0.15 17.54
CA ARG A 177 9.23 0.09 16.30
C ARG A 177 10.72 0.04 16.61
N SER A 178 11.48 -0.76 15.87
CA SER A 178 12.94 -0.85 15.99
C SER A 178 13.59 -0.74 14.64
N PHE A 179 14.63 0.05 14.52
CA PHE A 179 15.39 0.19 13.30
C PHE A 179 16.89 0.34 13.58
N LEU A 180 17.68 -0.19 12.65
CA LEU A 180 19.12 -0.06 12.59
C LEU A 180 19.46 1.22 11.83
N PHE A 181 20.55 1.89 12.20
CA PHE A 181 21.07 3.02 11.43
C PHE A 181 22.58 3.16 11.62
N ASN A 182 23.22 3.84 10.68
CA ASN A 182 24.65 4.20 10.76
C ASN A 182 24.77 5.66 11.15
N CYS A 183 25.70 5.95 12.08
CA CYS A 183 26.09 7.30 12.44
C CYS A 183 27.56 7.33 12.81
N LYS A 184 28.32 8.30 12.32
CA LYS A 184 29.78 8.46 12.58
C LYS A 184 30.56 7.14 12.38
N GLY A 185 30.21 6.36 11.34
CA GLY A 185 30.89 5.10 11.00
C GLY A 185 30.54 3.89 11.88
N LYS A 186 29.59 4.03 12.81
CA LYS A 186 29.14 2.95 13.69
C LYS A 186 27.66 2.64 13.45
N LYS A 187 27.29 1.39 13.76
CA LYS A 187 25.88 0.92 13.69
C LYS A 187 25.22 1.04 15.06
N TYR A 188 23.97 1.50 15.05
CA TYR A 188 23.15 1.66 16.24
C TYR A 188 21.75 1.12 16.00
N ILE A 189 21.07 0.75 17.08
CA ILE A 189 19.66 0.36 17.05
C ILE A 189 18.87 1.38 17.87
N MET A 190 17.84 1.97 17.25
CA MET A 190 16.81 2.74 17.94
C MET A 190 15.58 1.86 18.17
N ARG A 191 15.04 1.94 19.38
CA ARG A 191 13.77 1.30 19.74
C ARG A 191 12.80 2.36 20.24
N ILE A 192 11.64 2.46 19.60
CA ILE A 192 10.56 3.37 19.98
C ILE A 192 9.46 2.50 20.62
N PRO A 193 9.13 2.74 21.91
CA PRO A 193 8.02 2.06 22.56
C PRO A 193 6.71 2.39 21.83
N GLY A 194 5.85 1.41 21.66
CA GLY A 194 4.51 1.59 21.17
C GLY A 194 3.56 2.16 22.23
N PRO A 195 2.31 2.52 21.84
CA PRO A 195 1.30 2.93 22.81
C PRO A 195 1.11 1.89 23.92
N GLY A 196 1.09 2.31 25.16
CA GLY A 196 0.92 1.44 26.34
C GLY A 196 2.20 0.79 26.88
N ALA A 197 3.39 1.11 26.36
CA ALA A 197 4.65 0.53 26.85
C ALA A 197 5.25 1.27 28.08
N ASN A 198 4.59 2.31 28.57
CA ASN A 198 5.04 3.15 29.69
C ASN A 198 4.12 3.02 30.93
N GLU A 199 3.33 1.94 31.03
CA GLU A 199 2.59 1.60 32.24
C GLU A 199 3.28 0.48 33.04
#